data_befe9391daabbaf6b955e24712aa426a
#
_entry.id   befe9391daabbaf6b955e24712aa426a
#
_cell.length_a   1.000
_cell.length_b   1.000
_cell.length_c   1.000
_cell.angle_alpha   90.00
_cell.angle_beta   90.00
_cell.angle_gamma   90.00
#
_symmetry.space_group_name_H-M   'P 1'
#
loop_
_entity.id
_entity.type
_entity.pdbx_description
1 polymer ?
#
loop_
_entity_poly.entity_id
_entity_poly.type
_entity_poly.pdbx_seq_one_letter_code
_entity_poly.pdbx_strand_id
1 'polypeptide(L)'
;MSVRRSASLAVAAIGFVTLAACSSSSSSSGSPGSAASSPAKLKSIFFANPLPAYPDWATADKCFKSETAKLGIKGVTQGPTGLQINDQFVLDRISQAIAQNYGALMAVPITPSAYEPLFQRAKSKGMEIATLNTGTATKTQNLEVGTDYGTQGAKVAANIGRRPGQQNVGIITNQAGGIGDVIINAFKSHLPANVKVVATAFDGGDPSKTVDVAEQLLTAHPETNILFSWEGTAVAGISTAIKEKGKVGKVFGVVNDLTPQVVDGIRGGTIYGTSRQHFCDMAKKAVDLLVAVSQGKQVPPTTDTGTTFVTKANLDAVLAEAKDES
;
A
#
# COMPACT_ATOMS: atom_id res chain seq x y z
N MET A 1 14.26 66.69 19.42
CA MET A 1 13.11 67.59 19.34
C MET A 1 11.89 66.73 19.50
N SER A 2 11.34 66.49 20.73
CA SER A 2 10.41 67.33 21.49
C SER A 2 9.20 67.72 20.63
N VAL A 3 8.02 67.26 20.99
CA VAL A 3 6.96 67.76 21.87
C VAL A 3 5.78 66.82 21.84
N ARG A 4 5.33 66.10 22.84
CA ARG A 4 4.39 66.32 23.97
C ARG A 4 3.10 67.09 23.66
N ARG A 5 1.94 66.45 23.96
CA ARG A 5 0.88 66.86 24.95
C ARG A 5 -0.43 66.24 24.54
N SER A 6 -1.06 65.46 25.33
CA SER A 6 -1.83 65.63 26.60
C SER A 6 -3.33 65.83 26.36
N ALA A 7 -4.13 64.89 26.85
CA ALA A 7 -5.21 64.98 27.83
C ALA A 7 -6.55 65.65 27.43
N SER A 8 -7.71 65.04 27.67
CA SER A 8 -8.51 65.22 28.86
C SER A 8 -9.84 64.50 28.83
N LEU A 9 -10.13 63.81 29.87
CA LEU A 9 -11.31 63.51 30.64
C LEU A 9 -12.63 64.22 30.32
N ALA A 10 -13.77 63.51 30.38
CA ALA A 10 -14.99 63.97 31.03
C ALA A 10 -15.84 62.78 31.50
N VAL A 11 -16.15 62.83 32.76
CA VAL A 11 -17.02 61.96 33.57
C VAL A 11 -18.44 62.54 33.55
N ALA A 12 -19.47 61.65 33.50
CA ALA A 12 -20.76 61.99 34.13
C ALA A 12 -21.51 60.69 34.49
N ALA A 13 -21.92 60.69 35.74
CA ALA A 13 -22.56 59.55 36.45
C ALA A 13 -24.08 59.73 36.54
N ILE A 14 -24.70 58.72 37.10
CA ILE A 14 -25.95 58.70 37.92
C ILE A 14 -27.19 58.10 37.23
N GLY A 15 -27.72 57.11 37.96
CA GLY A 15 -29.10 56.64 37.83
C GLY A 15 -29.36 55.29 38.45
N PHE A 16 -29.46 55.18 39.77
CA PHE A 16 -29.97 54.07 40.56
C PHE A 16 -31.48 53.89 40.41
N VAL A 17 -31.97 52.68 40.17
CA VAL A 17 -33.24 52.24 40.76
C VAL A 17 -33.16 50.74 41.11
N THR A 18 -33.26 50.43 42.37
CA THR A 18 -33.41 49.11 42.99
C THR A 18 -34.86 48.67 42.97
N LEU A 19 -35.10 47.42 42.64
CA LEU A 19 -36.24 46.70 43.22
C LEU A 19 -35.90 45.19 43.34
N ALA A 20 -35.91 44.77 44.60
CA ALA A 20 -35.71 43.40 45.01
C ALA A 20 -37.00 42.57 44.85
N ALA A 21 -36.88 41.37 44.41
CA ALA A 21 -37.83 40.30 44.78
C ALA A 21 -37.07 38.96 44.88
N CYS A 22 -37.04 38.41 46.09
CA CYS A 22 -36.55 37.10 46.41
C CYS A 22 -37.51 36.03 45.90
N SER A 23 -36.99 34.97 45.27
CA SER A 23 -37.53 33.64 45.45
C SER A 23 -36.41 32.62 45.30
N SER A 24 -36.28 31.84 46.35
CA SER A 24 -35.41 30.69 46.55
C SER A 24 -35.77 29.56 45.60
N SER A 25 -34.76 28.94 44.92
CA SER A 25 -34.72 27.47 44.78
C SER A 25 -33.42 26.98 44.14
N SER A 26 -32.74 26.13 44.91
CA SER A 26 -31.89 25.01 44.52
C SER A 26 -30.83 25.19 43.41
N SER A 27 -29.61 25.33 43.89
CA SER A 27 -28.36 25.06 43.15
C SER A 27 -28.32 23.63 42.62
N SER A 28 -28.35 23.48 41.31
CA SER A 28 -27.74 22.34 40.64
C SER A 28 -26.62 22.88 39.78
N SER A 29 -25.39 22.70 40.24
CA SER A 29 -24.18 22.88 39.50
C SER A 29 -24.12 21.84 38.35
N GLY A 30 -24.76 22.15 37.23
CA GLY A 30 -24.57 21.46 35.97
C GLY A 30 -23.26 21.95 35.34
N SER A 31 -22.20 21.17 35.46
CA SER A 31 -21.04 21.32 34.58
C SER A 31 -21.53 21.32 33.11
N PRO A 32 -21.02 22.22 32.26
CA PRO A 32 -21.31 22.12 30.85
C PRO A 32 -20.73 20.79 30.34
N GLY A 33 -21.60 19.79 30.19
CA GLY A 33 -21.26 18.56 29.54
C GLY A 33 -20.70 18.94 28.18
N SER A 34 -19.41 18.64 27.93
CA SER A 34 -18.84 18.61 26.59
C SER A 34 -19.78 17.77 25.74
N ALA A 35 -20.55 18.41 24.90
CA ALA A 35 -21.27 17.73 23.84
C ALA A 35 -20.20 17.02 23.03
N ALA A 36 -20.09 15.70 23.21
CA ALA A 36 -19.29 14.85 22.36
C ALA A 36 -19.83 15.08 20.94
N SER A 37 -19.14 15.89 20.16
CA SER A 37 -19.45 16.09 18.76
C SER A 37 -19.46 14.70 18.12
N SER A 38 -20.60 14.30 17.57
CA SER A 38 -20.70 13.05 16.80
C SER A 38 -19.52 13.03 15.81
N PRO A 39 -18.74 11.94 15.74
CA PRO A 39 -17.58 11.88 14.85
C PRO A 39 -18.03 12.22 13.43
N ALA A 40 -17.31 13.15 12.81
CA ALA A 40 -17.66 13.64 11.47
C ALA A 40 -17.60 12.46 10.50
N LYS A 41 -18.70 12.19 9.80
CA LYS A 41 -18.77 11.12 8.81
C LYS A 41 -17.71 11.37 7.73
N LEU A 42 -16.85 10.40 7.44
CA LEU A 42 -15.84 10.46 6.38
C LEU A 42 -16.53 10.74 5.03
N LYS A 43 -16.16 11.84 4.36
CA LYS A 43 -16.84 12.30 3.14
C LYS A 43 -16.10 11.95 1.87
N SER A 44 -14.77 11.80 1.95
CA SER A 44 -13.95 11.56 0.76
C SER A 44 -12.69 10.78 1.11
N ILE A 45 -12.30 9.89 0.21
CA ILE A 45 -11.05 9.12 0.26
C ILE A 45 -10.31 9.33 -1.05
N PHE A 46 -9.03 9.64 -0.97
CA PHE A 46 -8.12 9.67 -2.10
C PHE A 46 -7.27 8.41 -2.11
N PHE A 47 -7.29 7.66 -3.22
CA PHE A 47 -6.42 6.52 -3.42
C PHE A 47 -5.28 6.89 -4.36
N ALA A 48 -4.08 7.05 -3.82
CA ALA A 48 -2.85 7.21 -4.57
C ALA A 48 -2.39 5.83 -5.07
N ASN A 49 -2.94 5.39 -6.20
CA ASN A 49 -2.68 4.08 -6.78
C ASN A 49 -1.31 4.09 -7.48
N PRO A 50 -0.39 3.17 -7.14
CA PRO A 50 0.97 3.18 -7.69
C PRO A 50 1.01 2.80 -9.17
N LEU A 51 0.08 1.96 -9.66
CA LEU A 51 0.09 1.40 -11.01
C LEU A 51 -1.35 1.11 -11.53
N PRO A 52 -2.18 2.13 -11.81
CA PRO A 52 -3.57 1.91 -12.22
C PRO A 52 -3.73 1.08 -13.51
N ALA A 53 -2.72 1.04 -14.38
CA ALA A 53 -2.71 0.24 -15.60
C ALA A 53 -2.37 -1.24 -15.38
N TYR A 54 -1.85 -1.59 -14.19
CA TYR A 54 -1.53 -2.97 -13.84
C TYR A 54 -2.79 -3.72 -13.40
N PRO A 55 -3.07 -4.94 -13.90
CA PRO A 55 -4.36 -5.61 -13.72
C PRO A 55 -4.85 -5.72 -12.28
N ASP A 56 -3.97 -6.09 -11.35
CA ASP A 56 -4.35 -6.28 -9.95
C ASP A 56 -4.60 -4.94 -9.24
N TRP A 57 -3.83 -3.88 -9.57
CA TRP A 57 -4.11 -2.52 -9.09
C TRP A 57 -5.34 -1.90 -9.74
N ALA A 58 -5.69 -2.27 -10.98
CA ALA A 58 -6.96 -1.91 -11.60
C ALA A 58 -8.13 -2.59 -10.89
N THR A 59 -7.97 -3.85 -10.45
CA THR A 59 -8.95 -4.56 -9.62
C THR A 59 -9.12 -3.88 -8.26
N ALA A 60 -8.02 -3.51 -7.58
CA ALA A 60 -8.10 -2.72 -6.35
C ALA A 60 -8.86 -1.41 -6.54
N ASP A 61 -8.63 -0.69 -7.65
CA ASP A 61 -9.33 0.56 -7.97
C ASP A 61 -10.83 0.34 -8.17
N LYS A 62 -11.22 -0.69 -8.92
CA LYS A 62 -12.63 -1.06 -9.13
C LYS A 62 -13.33 -1.36 -7.81
N CYS A 63 -12.70 -2.17 -6.95
CA CYS A 63 -13.25 -2.53 -5.64
C CYS A 63 -13.29 -1.34 -4.68
N PHE A 64 -12.28 -0.48 -4.68
CA PHE A 64 -12.28 0.79 -3.96
C PHE A 64 -13.45 1.70 -4.35
N LYS A 65 -13.67 1.91 -5.65
CA LYS A 65 -14.77 2.73 -6.17
C LYS A 65 -16.13 2.14 -5.82
N SER A 66 -16.26 0.82 -5.93
CA SER A 66 -17.49 0.10 -5.55
C SER A 66 -17.81 0.28 -4.07
N GLU A 67 -16.82 0.09 -3.17
CA GLU A 67 -17.04 0.18 -1.74
C GLU A 67 -17.30 1.62 -1.28
N THR A 68 -16.55 2.59 -1.81
CA THR A 68 -16.81 4.01 -1.50
C THR A 68 -18.19 4.46 -1.97
N ALA A 69 -18.65 4.03 -3.16
CA ALA A 69 -19.98 4.33 -3.67
C ALA A 69 -21.10 3.72 -2.79
N LYS A 70 -20.95 2.45 -2.37
CA LYS A 70 -21.87 1.76 -1.45
C LYS A 70 -22.02 2.50 -0.12
N LEU A 71 -20.94 3.09 0.39
CA LEU A 71 -20.93 3.84 1.65
C LEU A 71 -21.31 5.32 1.50
N GLY A 72 -21.56 5.80 0.28
CA GLY A 72 -21.87 7.20 -0.02
C GLY A 72 -20.67 8.14 0.21
N ILE A 73 -19.46 7.64 0.00
CA ILE A 73 -18.21 8.37 0.14
C ILE A 73 -17.67 8.73 -1.24
N LYS A 74 -17.15 9.94 -1.41
CA LYS A 74 -16.47 10.33 -2.65
C LYS A 74 -15.10 9.61 -2.72
N GLY A 75 -15.00 8.55 -3.53
CA GLY A 75 -13.75 7.87 -3.86
C GLY A 75 -13.09 8.48 -5.09
N VAL A 76 -11.81 8.83 -4.99
CA VAL A 76 -11.02 9.33 -6.14
C VAL A 76 -9.71 8.59 -6.19
N THR A 77 -9.37 8.06 -7.36
CA THR A 77 -8.08 7.37 -7.61
C THR A 77 -7.28 8.17 -8.63
N GLN A 78 -5.98 8.32 -8.36
CA GLN A 78 -5.01 8.82 -9.32
C GLN A 78 -3.68 8.05 -9.20
N GLY A 79 -3.01 7.87 -10.33
CA GLY A 79 -1.72 7.24 -10.43
C GLY A 79 -1.11 7.44 -11.82
N PRO A 80 0.12 6.96 -12.07
CA PRO A 80 0.76 7.04 -13.37
C PRO A 80 0.00 6.24 -14.44
N THR A 81 0.15 6.58 -15.70
CA THR A 81 -0.55 5.93 -16.82
C THR A 81 0.16 4.70 -17.36
N GLY A 82 1.45 4.50 -17.02
CA GLY A 82 2.26 3.37 -17.48
C GLY A 82 2.34 2.24 -16.45
N LEU A 83 3.19 1.26 -16.77
CA LEU A 83 3.50 0.12 -15.89
C LEU A 83 4.81 0.34 -15.10
N GLN A 84 5.46 1.47 -15.28
CA GLN A 84 6.65 1.85 -14.53
C GLN A 84 6.27 2.50 -13.21
N ILE A 85 6.92 2.09 -12.12
CA ILE A 85 6.80 2.75 -10.82
C ILE A 85 7.30 4.20 -10.93
N ASN A 86 6.49 5.15 -10.50
CA ASN A 86 6.80 6.58 -10.52
C ASN A 86 6.39 7.23 -9.19
N ASP A 87 7.26 7.08 -8.19
CA ASP A 87 7.04 7.63 -6.85
C ASP A 87 6.79 9.15 -6.87
N GLN A 88 7.56 9.91 -7.67
CA GLN A 88 7.40 11.36 -7.72
C GLN A 88 5.99 11.77 -8.17
N PHE A 89 5.46 11.11 -9.21
CA PHE A 89 4.09 11.35 -9.63
C PHE A 89 3.08 11.08 -8.51
N VAL A 90 3.24 9.96 -7.79
CA VAL A 90 2.35 9.58 -6.69
C VAL A 90 2.43 10.59 -5.54
N LEU A 91 3.64 11.02 -5.15
CA LEU A 91 3.87 12.02 -4.12
C LEU A 91 3.21 13.37 -4.47
N ASP A 92 3.30 13.79 -5.74
CA ASP A 92 2.64 15.01 -6.22
C ASP A 92 1.11 14.92 -6.12
N ARG A 93 0.52 13.75 -6.44
CA ARG A 93 -0.93 13.52 -6.31
C ARG A 93 -1.36 13.52 -4.84
N ILE A 94 -0.60 12.91 -3.94
CA ILE A 94 -0.84 12.97 -2.50
C ILE A 94 -0.79 14.42 -2.01
N SER A 95 0.22 15.19 -2.43
CA SER A 95 0.34 16.61 -2.08
C SER A 95 -0.90 17.42 -2.51
N GLN A 96 -1.43 17.17 -3.71
CA GLN A 96 -2.65 17.79 -4.21
C GLN A 96 -3.90 17.36 -3.41
N ALA A 97 -4.01 16.07 -3.07
CA ALA A 97 -5.12 15.57 -2.25
C ALA A 97 -5.14 16.23 -0.85
N ILE A 98 -3.97 16.44 -0.24
CA ILE A 98 -3.83 17.16 1.03
C ILE A 98 -4.31 18.61 0.87
N ALA A 99 -3.92 19.29 -0.23
CA ALA A 99 -4.36 20.67 -0.50
C ALA A 99 -5.87 20.78 -0.76
N GLN A 100 -6.48 19.72 -1.32
CA GLN A 100 -7.92 19.63 -1.57
C GLN A 100 -8.74 19.17 -0.35
N ASN A 101 -8.10 18.96 0.80
CA ASN A 101 -8.73 18.57 2.07
C ASN A 101 -9.58 17.29 1.96
N TYR A 102 -9.05 16.23 1.33
CA TYR A 102 -9.66 14.91 1.41
C TYR A 102 -9.70 14.45 2.88
N GLY A 103 -10.74 13.68 3.25
CA GLY A 103 -10.89 13.17 4.63
C GLY A 103 -9.95 12.01 4.94
N ALA A 104 -9.57 11.23 3.92
CA ALA A 104 -8.61 10.13 4.09
C ALA A 104 -7.76 9.91 2.84
N LEU A 105 -6.64 9.22 3.06
CA LEU A 105 -5.65 8.83 2.06
C LEU A 105 -5.44 7.32 2.12
N MET A 106 -5.45 6.67 0.97
CA MET A 106 -4.92 5.32 0.76
C MET A 106 -3.68 5.42 -0.14
N ALA A 107 -2.57 4.81 0.25
CA ALA A 107 -1.32 4.89 -0.53
C ALA A 107 -0.45 3.64 -0.34
N VAL A 108 0.40 3.38 -1.35
CA VAL A 108 1.48 2.38 -1.29
C VAL A 108 2.80 3.14 -1.25
N PRO A 109 3.44 3.27 -0.10
CA PRO A 109 4.72 3.97 0.01
C PRO A 109 5.88 3.08 -0.47
N ILE A 110 6.12 3.06 -1.79
CA ILE A 110 7.20 2.27 -2.42
C ILE A 110 8.57 2.66 -1.85
N THR A 111 8.81 3.97 -1.66
CA THR A 111 9.99 4.50 -0.96
C THR A 111 9.55 5.16 0.35
N PRO A 112 9.41 4.42 1.46
CA PRO A 112 8.74 4.89 2.68
C PRO A 112 9.24 6.22 3.21
N SER A 113 10.55 6.47 3.16
CA SER A 113 11.16 7.71 3.63
C SER A 113 10.70 8.96 2.86
N ALA A 114 10.32 8.82 1.61
CA ALA A 114 9.81 9.92 0.78
C ALA A 114 8.34 10.25 1.09
N TYR A 115 7.56 9.26 1.56
CA TYR A 115 6.14 9.43 1.88
C TYR A 115 5.91 9.98 3.29
N GLU A 116 6.78 9.67 4.25
CA GLU A 116 6.60 10.02 5.66
C GLU A 116 6.33 11.52 5.90
N PRO A 117 7.06 12.48 5.30
CA PRO A 117 6.76 13.93 5.48
C PRO A 117 5.38 14.32 4.96
N LEU A 118 4.90 13.68 3.86
CA LEU A 118 3.55 13.93 3.34
C LEU A 118 2.48 13.35 4.25
N PHE A 119 2.70 12.18 4.83
CA PHE A 119 1.79 11.57 5.79
C PHE A 119 1.66 12.42 7.04
N GLN A 120 2.77 12.95 7.59
CA GLN A 120 2.75 13.89 8.71
C GLN A 120 1.93 15.14 8.37
N ARG A 121 2.11 15.71 7.17
CA ARG A 121 1.32 16.86 6.71
C ARG A 121 -0.17 16.50 6.54
N ALA A 122 -0.49 15.31 6.01
CA ALA A 122 -1.87 14.84 5.90
C ALA A 122 -2.52 14.68 7.28
N LYS A 123 -1.83 14.08 8.25
CA LYS A 123 -2.31 13.96 9.64
C LYS A 123 -2.52 15.32 10.30
N SER A 124 -1.63 16.29 10.09
CA SER A 124 -1.81 17.66 10.64
C SER A 124 -3.04 18.38 10.06
N LYS A 125 -3.56 17.93 8.92
CA LYS A 125 -4.81 18.37 8.30
C LYS A 125 -6.03 17.55 8.73
N GLY A 126 -5.85 16.58 9.62
CA GLY A 126 -6.94 15.70 10.09
C GLY A 126 -7.30 14.58 9.11
N MET A 127 -6.48 14.28 8.11
CA MET A 127 -6.69 13.14 7.21
C MET A 127 -6.38 11.83 7.92
N GLU A 128 -7.23 10.82 7.72
CA GLU A 128 -6.91 9.45 8.09
C GLU A 128 -6.09 8.77 7.00
N ILE A 129 -5.16 7.89 7.37
CA ILE A 129 -4.21 7.30 6.42
C ILE A 129 -4.23 5.79 6.56
N ALA A 130 -4.49 5.10 5.45
CA ALA A 130 -4.25 3.67 5.28
C ALA A 130 -3.09 3.48 4.31
N THR A 131 -2.10 2.70 4.72
CA THR A 131 -1.08 2.19 3.80
C THR A 131 -1.48 0.80 3.30
N LEU A 132 -1.03 0.47 2.09
CA LEU A 132 -1.34 -0.80 1.45
C LEU A 132 -0.04 -1.53 1.09
N ASN A 133 0.05 -2.82 1.45
CA ASN A 133 1.17 -3.70 1.09
C ASN A 133 2.56 -3.14 1.44
N THR A 134 2.75 -2.58 2.63
CA THR A 134 4.01 -1.88 2.99
C THR A 134 4.86 -2.59 4.04
N GLY A 135 4.32 -3.63 4.67
CA GLY A 135 5.02 -4.32 5.75
C GLY A 135 5.40 -3.40 6.93
N THR A 136 4.57 -2.40 7.26
CA THR A 136 4.80 -1.40 8.33
C THR A 136 6.03 -0.49 8.13
N ALA A 137 6.38 -0.22 6.88
CA ALA A 137 7.57 0.56 6.55
C ALA A 137 7.45 2.07 6.88
N THR A 138 6.24 2.60 7.07
CA THR A 138 5.97 3.98 7.53
C THR A 138 5.43 3.99 8.97
N LYS A 139 5.41 5.17 9.63
CA LYS A 139 5.06 5.30 11.06
C LYS A 139 3.84 6.16 11.31
N THR A 140 3.45 7.01 10.34
CA THR A 140 2.42 8.03 10.54
C THR A 140 1.01 7.56 10.17
N GLN A 141 0.86 6.44 9.45
CA GLN A 141 -0.44 5.90 9.07
C GLN A 141 -1.28 5.49 10.31
N ASN A 142 -2.60 5.46 10.16
CA ASN A 142 -3.52 4.94 11.16
C ASN A 142 -3.55 3.41 11.15
N LEU A 143 -3.44 2.84 9.95
CA LEU A 143 -3.53 1.40 9.73
C LEU A 143 -2.82 1.01 8.44
N GLU A 144 -2.49 -0.25 8.35
CA GLU A 144 -2.00 -0.92 7.16
C GLU A 144 -2.93 -2.08 6.80
N VAL A 145 -3.22 -2.22 5.50
CA VAL A 145 -4.01 -3.35 4.99
C VAL A 145 -3.30 -3.93 3.77
N GLY A 146 -3.20 -5.23 3.70
CA GLY A 146 -2.65 -5.89 2.54
C GLY A 146 -1.92 -7.17 2.89
N THR A 147 -1.06 -7.60 2.00
CA THR A 147 -0.25 -8.79 2.21
C THR A 147 0.88 -8.51 3.21
N ASP A 148 1.01 -9.34 4.23
CA ASP A 148 2.20 -9.36 5.08
C ASP A 148 3.40 -9.86 4.27
N TYR A 149 4.28 -8.95 3.89
CA TYR A 149 5.46 -9.28 3.07
C TYR A 149 6.48 -10.16 3.79
N GLY A 150 6.52 -10.12 5.13
CA GLY A 150 7.35 -11.04 5.92
C GLY A 150 6.86 -12.48 5.75
N THR A 151 5.57 -12.70 5.96
CA THR A 151 4.92 -14.01 5.75
C THR A 151 5.01 -14.46 4.29
N GLN A 152 4.81 -13.54 3.34
CA GLN A 152 4.88 -13.86 1.91
C GLN A 152 6.29 -14.31 1.51
N GLY A 153 7.34 -13.61 1.93
CA GLY A 153 8.73 -13.99 1.63
C GLY A 153 9.08 -15.38 2.15
N ALA A 154 8.67 -15.70 3.39
CA ALA A 154 8.83 -17.04 3.96
C ALA A 154 8.07 -18.13 3.16
N LYS A 155 6.83 -17.85 2.74
CA LYS A 155 6.05 -18.76 1.90
C LYS A 155 6.69 -19.00 0.53
N VAL A 156 7.25 -17.96 -0.10
CA VAL A 156 8.00 -18.10 -1.37
C VAL A 156 9.20 -19.00 -1.20
N ALA A 157 10.01 -18.78 -0.16
CA ALA A 157 11.17 -19.62 0.15
C ALA A 157 10.77 -21.09 0.33
N ALA A 158 9.74 -21.34 1.15
CA ALA A 158 9.24 -22.70 1.40
C ALA A 158 8.74 -23.38 0.11
N ASN A 159 8.04 -22.67 -0.78
CA ASN A 159 7.53 -23.22 -2.03
C ASN A 159 8.64 -23.51 -3.05
N ILE A 160 9.68 -22.66 -3.13
CA ILE A 160 10.87 -22.95 -3.92
C ILE A 160 11.58 -24.20 -3.37
N GLY A 161 11.70 -24.33 -2.04
CA GLY A 161 12.34 -25.48 -1.39
C GLY A 161 11.64 -26.82 -1.58
N ARG A 162 10.34 -26.82 -1.95
CA ARG A 162 9.61 -28.06 -2.32
C ARG A 162 10.04 -28.65 -3.66
N ARG A 163 10.77 -27.90 -4.47
CA ARG A 163 11.30 -28.42 -5.74
C ARG A 163 12.44 -29.40 -5.45
N PRO A 164 12.57 -30.48 -6.24
CA PRO A 164 13.65 -31.45 -6.05
C PRO A 164 15.02 -30.83 -6.39
N GLY A 165 16.05 -31.25 -5.65
CA GLY A 165 17.43 -30.81 -5.86
C GLY A 165 17.73 -29.41 -5.35
N GLN A 166 18.94 -28.95 -5.66
CA GLN A 166 19.43 -27.63 -5.29
C GLN A 166 18.73 -26.53 -6.10
N GLN A 167 18.26 -25.50 -5.43
CA GLN A 167 17.68 -24.33 -6.03
C GLN A 167 18.63 -23.12 -5.87
N ASN A 168 19.16 -22.64 -6.99
CA ASN A 168 20.05 -21.47 -7.07
C ASN A 168 19.23 -20.30 -7.57
N VAL A 169 18.96 -19.33 -6.69
CA VAL A 169 18.04 -18.23 -6.91
C VAL A 169 18.79 -16.97 -7.28
N GLY A 170 18.53 -16.43 -8.48
CA GLY A 170 18.83 -15.05 -8.84
C GLY A 170 17.64 -14.16 -8.52
N ILE A 171 17.84 -13.09 -7.77
CA ILE A 171 16.80 -12.13 -7.40
C ILE A 171 16.87 -10.93 -8.36
N ILE A 172 15.70 -10.51 -8.90
CA ILE A 172 15.56 -9.26 -9.66
C ILE A 172 14.59 -8.37 -8.90
N THR A 173 14.96 -7.12 -8.66
CA THR A 173 14.16 -6.15 -7.87
C THR A 173 14.42 -4.73 -8.34
N ASN A 174 13.52 -3.79 -7.96
CA ASN A 174 13.57 -2.41 -8.41
C ASN A 174 14.81 -1.66 -7.88
N GLN A 175 15.00 -1.62 -6.57
CA GLN A 175 16.09 -0.89 -5.92
C GLN A 175 16.33 -1.40 -4.49
N ALA A 176 17.46 -1.05 -3.91
CA ALA A 176 17.72 -1.24 -2.49
C ALA A 176 17.02 -0.14 -1.65
N GLY A 177 16.64 -0.45 -0.43
CA GLY A 177 16.05 0.51 0.52
C GLY A 177 14.54 0.74 0.34
N GLY A 178 13.87 0.03 -0.57
CA GLY A 178 12.43 0.10 -0.77
C GLY A 178 11.64 -0.96 0.01
N ILE A 179 10.31 -0.95 -0.17
CA ILE A 179 9.42 -1.96 0.45
C ILE A 179 9.72 -3.39 -0.03
N GLY A 180 10.29 -3.54 -1.23
CA GLY A 180 10.74 -4.83 -1.73
C GLY A 180 11.77 -5.52 -0.85
N ASP A 181 12.57 -4.76 -0.10
CA ASP A 181 13.54 -5.33 0.84
C ASP A 181 12.85 -6.13 1.96
N VAL A 182 11.63 -5.78 2.34
CA VAL A 182 10.88 -6.51 3.39
C VAL A 182 10.65 -7.96 2.95
N ILE A 183 10.10 -8.16 1.76
CA ILE A 183 9.84 -9.51 1.22
C ILE A 183 11.15 -10.26 0.89
N ILE A 184 12.17 -9.56 0.34
CA ILE A 184 13.45 -10.17 -0.03
C ILE A 184 14.22 -10.60 1.22
N ASN A 185 14.24 -9.79 2.29
CA ASN A 185 14.89 -10.14 3.54
C ASN A 185 14.15 -11.28 4.26
N ALA A 186 12.82 -11.26 4.26
CA ALA A 186 12.02 -12.37 4.77
C ALA A 186 12.28 -13.66 3.97
N PHE A 187 12.34 -13.59 2.65
CA PHE A 187 12.73 -14.71 1.80
C PHE A 187 14.11 -15.26 2.18
N LYS A 188 15.14 -14.37 2.26
CA LYS A 188 16.52 -14.76 2.58
C LYS A 188 16.66 -15.36 3.99
N SER A 189 15.90 -14.89 4.97
CA SER A 189 15.97 -15.39 6.35
C SER A 189 15.24 -16.72 6.59
N HIS A 190 14.44 -17.18 5.62
CA HIS A 190 13.67 -18.43 5.70
C HIS A 190 14.05 -19.45 4.61
N LEU A 191 15.28 -19.35 4.08
CA LEU A 191 15.73 -20.27 3.03
C LEU A 191 15.83 -21.73 3.56
N PRO A 192 15.12 -22.68 2.90
CA PRO A 192 15.37 -24.11 3.13
C PRO A 192 16.81 -24.50 2.76
N ALA A 193 17.31 -25.58 3.32
CA ALA A 193 18.69 -26.05 3.12
C ALA A 193 19.08 -26.27 1.64
N ASN A 194 18.09 -26.58 0.79
CA ASN A 194 18.29 -26.79 -0.65
C ASN A 194 18.07 -25.51 -1.48
N VAL A 195 17.98 -24.32 -0.86
CA VAL A 195 17.79 -23.05 -1.57
C VAL A 195 18.94 -22.10 -1.26
N LYS A 196 19.57 -21.54 -2.29
CA LYS A 196 20.66 -20.59 -2.17
C LYS A 196 20.44 -19.39 -3.07
N VAL A 197 20.59 -18.18 -2.54
CA VAL A 197 20.66 -16.96 -3.36
C VAL A 197 22.07 -16.83 -3.94
N VAL A 198 22.18 -16.74 -5.25
CA VAL A 198 23.46 -16.61 -5.97
C VAL A 198 23.76 -15.17 -6.38
N ALA A 199 22.70 -14.37 -6.68
CA ALA A 199 22.87 -12.98 -7.06
C ALA A 199 21.59 -12.17 -6.75
N THR A 200 21.76 -10.85 -6.66
CA THR A 200 20.66 -9.87 -6.68
C THR A 200 20.99 -8.81 -7.71
N ALA A 201 20.07 -8.52 -8.61
CA ALA A 201 20.19 -7.52 -9.68
C ALA A 201 19.01 -6.55 -9.62
N PHE A 202 19.19 -5.34 -10.19
CA PHE A 202 18.23 -4.24 -10.11
C PHE A 202 17.80 -3.81 -11.51
N ASP A 203 16.47 -3.76 -11.75
CA ASP A 203 15.88 -3.26 -13.00
C ASP A 203 15.33 -1.83 -12.88
N GLY A 204 15.40 -1.25 -11.67
CA GLY A 204 14.93 0.11 -11.40
C GLY A 204 13.40 0.25 -11.40
N GLY A 205 12.66 -0.87 -11.30
CA GLY A 205 11.20 -0.88 -11.42
C GLY A 205 10.72 -0.58 -12.84
N ASP A 206 11.58 -0.79 -13.83
CA ASP A 206 11.31 -0.59 -15.26
C ASP A 206 11.20 -1.96 -15.95
N PRO A 207 9.98 -2.42 -16.30
CA PRO A 207 9.78 -3.73 -16.89
C PRO A 207 10.53 -3.91 -18.24
N SER A 208 10.86 -2.81 -18.94
CA SER A 208 11.59 -2.88 -20.19
C SER A 208 13.06 -3.31 -20.02
N LYS A 209 13.61 -3.11 -18.83
CA LYS A 209 14.99 -3.50 -18.47
C LYS A 209 15.10 -4.92 -17.93
N THR A 210 13.99 -5.50 -17.52
CA THR A 210 13.99 -6.81 -16.84
C THR A 210 14.56 -7.92 -17.72
N VAL A 211 14.35 -7.87 -19.05
CA VAL A 211 14.93 -8.86 -19.99
C VAL A 211 16.45 -8.84 -19.89
N ASP A 212 17.06 -7.68 -20.11
CA ASP A 212 18.51 -7.52 -20.11
C ASP A 212 19.12 -7.91 -18.76
N VAL A 213 18.51 -7.47 -17.66
CA VAL A 213 18.94 -7.80 -16.29
C VAL A 213 18.88 -9.30 -16.03
N ALA A 214 17.81 -9.97 -16.45
CA ALA A 214 17.65 -11.42 -16.29
C ALA A 214 18.68 -12.18 -17.13
N GLU A 215 18.93 -11.75 -18.38
CA GLU A 215 19.92 -12.37 -19.24
C GLU A 215 21.35 -12.21 -18.75
N GLN A 216 21.71 -11.02 -18.26
CA GLN A 216 23.01 -10.75 -17.64
C GLN A 216 23.21 -11.63 -16.40
N LEU A 217 22.19 -11.73 -15.54
CA LEU A 217 22.23 -12.58 -14.35
C LEU A 217 22.44 -14.05 -14.73
N LEU A 218 21.67 -14.57 -15.70
CA LEU A 218 21.80 -15.95 -16.18
C LEU A 218 23.13 -16.24 -16.88
N THR A 219 23.79 -15.22 -17.40
CA THR A 219 25.10 -15.32 -18.03
C THR A 219 26.21 -15.33 -16.98
N ALA A 220 26.14 -14.42 -16.01
CA ALA A 220 27.11 -14.31 -14.91
C ALA A 220 27.01 -15.47 -13.91
N HIS A 221 25.82 -16.02 -13.72
CA HIS A 221 25.50 -17.09 -12.78
C HIS A 221 24.80 -18.24 -13.51
N PRO A 222 25.52 -19.03 -14.32
CA PRO A 222 24.94 -20.11 -15.15
C PRO A 222 24.31 -21.24 -14.35
N GLU A 223 24.63 -21.36 -13.05
CA GLU A 223 24.03 -22.29 -12.10
C GLU A 223 22.59 -21.91 -11.70
N THR A 224 22.15 -20.68 -11.99
CA THR A 224 20.81 -20.18 -11.65
C THR A 224 19.73 -21.04 -12.31
N ASN A 225 18.80 -21.54 -11.50
CA ASN A 225 17.63 -22.28 -11.96
C ASN A 225 16.29 -21.69 -11.50
N ILE A 226 16.33 -20.65 -10.65
CA ILE A 226 15.18 -19.81 -10.27
C ILE A 226 15.54 -18.35 -10.48
N LEU A 227 14.65 -17.58 -11.14
CA LEU A 227 14.64 -16.12 -11.12
C LEU A 227 13.46 -15.67 -10.26
N PHE A 228 13.73 -15.06 -9.12
CA PHE A 228 12.71 -14.54 -8.23
C PHE A 228 12.58 -13.03 -8.35
N SER A 229 11.36 -12.54 -8.56
CA SER A 229 11.02 -11.13 -8.41
C SER A 229 9.76 -10.96 -7.56
N TRP A 230 9.78 -10.02 -6.65
CA TRP A 230 8.59 -9.62 -5.90
C TRP A 230 7.66 -8.72 -6.74
N GLU A 231 8.14 -8.23 -7.87
CA GLU A 231 7.40 -7.37 -8.80
C GLU A 231 6.69 -8.20 -9.85
N GLY A 232 5.36 -8.15 -9.89
CA GLY A 232 4.58 -8.85 -10.90
C GLY A 232 4.82 -8.32 -12.32
N THR A 233 5.24 -7.06 -12.46
CA THR A 233 5.62 -6.45 -13.75
C THR A 233 6.85 -7.08 -14.40
N ALA A 234 7.72 -7.73 -13.61
CA ALA A 234 8.94 -8.40 -14.11
C ALA A 234 8.66 -9.70 -14.90
N VAL A 235 7.44 -10.24 -14.83
CA VAL A 235 7.11 -11.56 -15.39
C VAL A 235 7.38 -11.69 -16.89
N ALA A 236 7.05 -10.65 -17.67
CA ALA A 236 7.26 -10.66 -19.12
C ALA A 236 8.75 -10.73 -19.45
N GLY A 237 9.58 -9.91 -18.80
CA GLY A 237 11.03 -9.89 -18.99
C GLY A 237 11.70 -11.19 -18.57
N ILE A 238 11.35 -11.74 -17.40
CA ILE A 238 11.84 -13.03 -16.91
C ILE A 238 11.49 -14.16 -17.90
N SER A 239 10.22 -14.22 -18.35
CA SER A 239 9.78 -15.25 -19.30
C SER A 239 10.49 -15.16 -20.64
N THR A 240 10.71 -13.93 -21.14
CA THR A 240 11.43 -13.67 -22.40
C THR A 240 12.90 -14.10 -22.28
N ALA A 241 13.60 -13.67 -21.24
CA ALA A 241 15.00 -14.03 -21.01
C ALA A 241 15.20 -15.56 -20.91
N ILE A 242 14.29 -16.28 -20.21
CA ILE A 242 14.33 -17.73 -20.13
C ILE A 242 14.20 -18.40 -21.52
N LYS A 243 13.29 -17.87 -22.37
CA LYS A 243 13.08 -18.38 -23.75
C LYS A 243 14.28 -18.08 -24.64
N GLU A 244 14.76 -16.84 -24.66
CA GLU A 244 15.87 -16.39 -25.50
C GLU A 244 17.20 -17.09 -25.17
N LYS A 245 17.42 -17.40 -23.87
CA LYS A 245 18.56 -18.21 -23.44
C LYS A 245 18.37 -19.73 -23.65
N GLY A 246 17.24 -20.18 -24.22
CA GLY A 246 16.96 -21.60 -24.44
C GLY A 246 16.89 -22.41 -23.12
N LYS A 247 16.45 -21.78 -22.02
CA LYS A 247 16.46 -22.38 -20.68
C LYS A 247 15.07 -22.84 -20.21
N VAL A 248 14.05 -22.88 -21.07
CA VAL A 248 12.71 -23.39 -20.73
C VAL A 248 12.82 -24.83 -20.19
N GLY A 249 12.17 -25.11 -19.07
CA GLY A 249 12.26 -26.40 -18.37
C GLY A 249 13.51 -26.57 -17.50
N LYS A 250 14.49 -25.67 -17.56
CA LYS A 250 15.71 -25.67 -16.73
C LYS A 250 15.76 -24.52 -15.74
N VAL A 251 15.32 -23.34 -16.17
CA VAL A 251 15.19 -22.12 -15.35
C VAL A 251 13.72 -21.76 -15.27
N PHE A 252 13.27 -21.30 -14.12
CA PHE A 252 11.88 -20.92 -13.86
C PHE A 252 11.81 -19.58 -13.14
N GLY A 253 10.85 -18.76 -13.52
CA GLY A 253 10.48 -17.56 -12.76
C GLY A 253 9.63 -17.93 -11.54
N VAL A 254 9.82 -17.19 -10.46
CA VAL A 254 8.88 -17.09 -9.33
C VAL A 254 8.59 -15.60 -9.16
N VAL A 255 7.32 -15.22 -9.22
CA VAL A 255 6.91 -13.81 -9.29
C VAL A 255 5.77 -13.54 -8.32
N ASN A 256 5.26 -12.30 -8.31
CA ASN A 256 4.07 -11.92 -7.59
C ASN A 256 2.89 -11.72 -8.54
N ASP A 257 1.69 -11.74 -7.94
CA ASP A 257 0.41 -11.44 -8.55
C ASP A 257 -0.09 -12.52 -9.53
N LEU A 258 -1.32 -12.41 -10.01
CA LEU A 258 -1.93 -13.41 -10.91
C LEU A 258 -2.46 -12.72 -12.18
N THR A 259 -1.56 -12.09 -12.91
CA THR A 259 -1.89 -11.46 -14.20
C THR A 259 -2.02 -12.47 -15.32
N PRO A 260 -2.64 -12.12 -16.47
CA PRO A 260 -2.68 -12.98 -17.65
C PRO A 260 -1.29 -13.47 -18.08
N GLN A 261 -0.27 -12.61 -18.02
CA GLN A 261 1.11 -12.97 -18.37
C GLN A 261 1.70 -14.03 -17.42
N VAL A 262 1.36 -13.97 -16.13
CA VAL A 262 1.75 -14.98 -15.15
C VAL A 262 1.07 -16.31 -15.46
N VAL A 263 -0.22 -16.30 -15.75
CA VAL A 263 -1.00 -17.50 -16.15
C VAL A 263 -0.37 -18.15 -17.37
N ASP A 264 -0.06 -17.37 -18.41
CA ASP A 264 0.60 -17.86 -19.63
C ASP A 264 2.00 -18.41 -19.34
N GLY A 265 2.76 -17.74 -18.47
CA GLY A 265 4.08 -18.21 -18.05
C GLY A 265 4.03 -19.54 -17.28
N ILE A 266 3.05 -19.73 -16.39
CA ILE A 266 2.85 -20.99 -15.67
C ILE A 266 2.44 -22.12 -16.65
N ARG A 267 1.49 -21.85 -17.55
CA ARG A 267 1.06 -22.83 -18.57
C ARG A 267 2.16 -23.18 -19.55
N GLY A 268 2.94 -22.16 -19.96
CA GLY A 268 4.07 -22.27 -20.88
C GLY A 268 5.37 -22.78 -20.28
N GLY A 269 5.43 -22.99 -18.94
CA GLY A 269 6.58 -23.57 -18.24
C GLY A 269 7.78 -22.64 -18.06
N THR A 270 7.62 -21.31 -18.22
CA THR A 270 8.64 -20.33 -17.87
C THR A 270 8.50 -19.84 -16.42
N ILE A 271 7.30 -19.91 -15.83
CA ILE A 271 7.01 -19.54 -14.45
C ILE A 271 6.67 -20.82 -13.67
N TYR A 272 7.38 -21.04 -12.56
CA TYR A 272 7.07 -22.13 -11.62
C TYR A 272 5.85 -21.81 -10.78
N GLY A 273 5.78 -20.59 -10.30
CA GLY A 273 4.66 -20.14 -9.48
C GLY A 273 4.71 -18.67 -9.14
N THR A 274 3.63 -18.22 -8.52
CA THR A 274 3.43 -16.83 -8.12
C THR A 274 2.75 -16.74 -6.76
N SER A 275 2.97 -15.66 -6.04
CA SER A 275 2.18 -15.29 -4.88
C SER A 275 1.04 -14.38 -5.31
N ARG A 276 -0.19 -14.92 -5.37
CA ARG A 276 -1.40 -14.10 -5.59
C ARG A 276 -1.74 -13.35 -4.32
N GLN A 277 -1.92 -12.05 -4.45
CA GLN A 277 -2.42 -11.16 -3.40
C GLN A 277 -3.93 -10.92 -3.60
N HIS A 278 -4.65 -10.54 -2.53
CA HIS A 278 -6.10 -10.32 -2.56
C HIS A 278 -6.41 -8.80 -2.66
N PHE A 279 -6.16 -8.20 -3.83
CA PHE A 279 -6.24 -6.76 -4.06
C PHE A 279 -7.64 -6.16 -3.86
N CYS A 280 -8.68 -6.90 -4.21
CA CYS A 280 -10.06 -6.44 -4.00
C CYS A 280 -10.39 -6.36 -2.50
N ASP A 281 -10.09 -7.41 -1.73
CA ASP A 281 -10.32 -7.45 -0.29
C ASP A 281 -9.49 -6.40 0.44
N MET A 282 -8.23 -6.21 0.02
CA MET A 282 -7.37 -5.15 0.54
C MET A 282 -8.01 -3.78 0.39
N ALA A 283 -8.49 -3.44 -0.81
CA ALA A 283 -9.08 -2.15 -1.09
C ALA A 283 -10.38 -1.91 -0.30
N LYS A 284 -11.30 -2.89 -0.27
CA LYS A 284 -12.55 -2.83 0.49
C LYS A 284 -12.27 -2.70 1.99
N LYS A 285 -11.41 -3.56 2.53
CA LYS A 285 -11.04 -3.57 3.95
C LYS A 285 -10.40 -2.25 4.38
N ALA A 286 -9.54 -1.66 3.56
CA ALA A 286 -8.93 -0.37 3.85
C ALA A 286 -9.98 0.75 3.93
N VAL A 287 -10.96 0.77 3.03
CA VAL A 287 -12.09 1.72 3.08
C VAL A 287 -12.88 1.55 4.37
N ASP A 288 -13.29 0.31 4.71
CA ASP A 288 -14.08 0.03 5.90
C ASP A 288 -13.36 0.44 7.20
N LEU A 289 -12.07 0.15 7.28
CA LEU A 289 -11.26 0.49 8.45
C LEU A 289 -11.02 2.00 8.55
N LEU A 290 -10.82 2.72 7.44
CA LEU A 290 -10.74 4.19 7.44
C LEU A 290 -12.05 4.82 7.94
N VAL A 291 -13.19 4.28 7.54
CA VAL A 291 -14.50 4.70 8.06
C VAL A 291 -14.59 4.46 9.57
N ALA A 292 -14.17 3.29 10.04
CA ALA A 292 -14.15 2.97 11.47
C ALA A 292 -13.26 3.95 12.27
N VAL A 293 -12.05 4.23 11.78
CA VAL A 293 -11.13 5.21 12.39
C VAL A 293 -11.77 6.61 12.45
N SER A 294 -12.37 7.05 11.34
CA SER A 294 -13.05 8.37 11.30
C SER A 294 -14.20 8.50 12.27
N GLN A 295 -14.77 7.37 12.73
CA GLN A 295 -15.80 7.27 13.77
C GLN A 295 -15.21 7.14 15.18
N GLY A 296 -13.90 7.25 15.35
CA GLY A 296 -13.20 7.09 16.62
C GLY A 296 -13.12 5.64 17.13
N LYS A 297 -13.40 4.65 16.27
CA LYS A 297 -13.30 3.24 16.64
C LYS A 297 -11.83 2.78 16.64
N GLN A 298 -11.51 1.91 17.56
CA GLN A 298 -10.22 1.20 17.56
C GLN A 298 -10.19 0.18 16.43
N VAL A 299 -9.11 0.16 15.67
CA VAL A 299 -8.87 -0.79 14.59
C VAL A 299 -7.50 -1.46 14.77
N PRO A 300 -7.28 -2.66 14.23
CA PRO A 300 -5.95 -3.26 14.18
C PRO A 300 -4.97 -2.33 13.44
N PRO A 301 -3.73 -2.14 13.92
CA PRO A 301 -2.74 -1.34 13.21
C PRO A 301 -2.32 -1.97 11.88
N THR A 302 -2.40 -3.30 11.78
CA THR A 302 -2.15 -4.07 10.55
C THR A 302 -3.26 -5.09 10.33
N THR A 303 -3.64 -5.30 9.09
CA THR A 303 -4.61 -6.31 8.66
C THR A 303 -4.04 -7.06 7.47
N ASP A 304 -3.59 -8.30 7.68
CA ASP A 304 -3.14 -9.18 6.62
C ASP A 304 -4.34 -9.70 5.82
N THR A 305 -4.35 -9.46 4.52
CA THR A 305 -5.35 -10.02 3.59
C THR A 305 -4.91 -11.38 3.04
N GLY A 306 -3.75 -11.84 3.44
CA GLY A 306 -3.20 -13.13 3.05
C GLY A 306 -2.61 -13.16 1.64
N THR A 307 -2.09 -14.31 1.29
CA THR A 307 -1.55 -14.59 -0.03
C THR A 307 -1.66 -16.09 -0.34
N THR A 308 -1.96 -16.42 -1.58
CA THR A 308 -2.03 -17.79 -2.09
C THR A 308 -0.88 -18.05 -3.05
N PHE A 309 -0.05 -19.08 -2.77
CA PHE A 309 0.99 -19.48 -3.72
C PHE A 309 0.38 -20.35 -4.81
N VAL A 310 0.45 -19.88 -6.06
CA VAL A 310 -0.15 -20.50 -7.24
C VAL A 310 0.93 -21.15 -8.09
N THR A 311 0.72 -22.40 -8.43
CA THR A 311 1.54 -23.19 -9.36
C THR A 311 0.64 -23.84 -10.40
N LYS A 312 1.19 -24.56 -11.35
CA LYS A 312 0.41 -25.31 -12.34
C LYS A 312 -0.61 -26.27 -11.69
N ALA A 313 -0.31 -26.78 -10.49
CA ALA A 313 -1.16 -27.77 -9.81
C ALA A 313 -2.49 -27.18 -9.30
N ASN A 314 -2.54 -25.91 -8.95
CA ASN A 314 -3.74 -25.27 -8.39
C ASN A 314 -4.23 -24.05 -9.21
N LEU A 315 -3.62 -23.77 -10.36
CA LEU A 315 -3.90 -22.58 -11.16
C LEU A 315 -5.39 -22.45 -11.53
N ASP A 316 -5.98 -23.51 -12.07
CA ASP A 316 -7.37 -23.44 -12.57
C ASP A 316 -8.39 -23.26 -11.43
N ALA A 317 -8.15 -23.87 -10.25
CA ALA A 317 -8.97 -23.66 -9.07
C ALA A 317 -8.89 -22.19 -8.59
N VAL A 318 -7.68 -21.63 -8.50
CA VAL A 318 -7.47 -20.23 -8.08
C VAL A 318 -8.04 -19.23 -9.09
N LEU A 319 -7.98 -19.54 -10.40
CA LEU A 319 -8.61 -18.70 -11.43
C LEU A 319 -10.14 -18.71 -11.34
N ALA A 320 -10.74 -19.83 -10.94
CA ALA A 320 -12.19 -19.90 -10.70
C ALA A 320 -12.59 -18.99 -9.52
N GLU A 321 -11.89 -19.10 -8.38
CA GLU A 321 -12.10 -18.24 -7.21
C GLU A 321 -11.91 -16.74 -7.53
N ALA A 322 -10.89 -16.37 -8.30
CA ALA A 322 -10.60 -14.99 -8.65
C ALA A 322 -11.69 -14.30 -9.48
N LYS A 323 -12.48 -15.07 -10.25
CA LYS A 323 -13.62 -14.53 -11.02
C LYS A 323 -14.76 -14.07 -10.12
N ASP A 324 -14.95 -14.71 -8.99
CA ASP A 324 -16.03 -14.38 -8.05
C ASP A 324 -15.70 -13.15 -7.20
N GLU A 325 -14.42 -12.74 -7.13
CA GLU A 325 -13.96 -11.54 -6.40
C GLU A 325 -14.04 -10.26 -7.25
N SER A 326 -14.14 -10.35 -8.58
CA SER A 326 -14.07 -9.23 -9.53
C SER A 326 -15.46 -8.80 -10.02
#